data_f04e56fe116e28b88ff5290d0e0da075
#
_entry.id   f04e56fe116e28b88ff5290d0e0da075
#
_cell.length_a   1.000
_cell.length_b   1.000
_cell.length_c   1.000
_cell.angle_alpha   90.00
_cell.angle_beta   90.00
_cell.angle_gamma   90.00
#
_symmetry.space_group_name_H-M   'P 1'
#
loop_
_entity.id
_entity.type
_entity.pdbx_description
1 polymer ?
#
loop_
_entity_poly.entity_id
_entity_poly.type
_entity_poly.pdbx_seq_one_letter_code
_entity_poly.pdbx_strand_id
1 'polypeptide(L)'
;QWFVGVDRPFTMGPSTIPGVSEGDTVTLKSLMRSAVEHRGVSITPHRFEKTYYHWIDNLRDWCISRQIWYGHRIPVWYRTKSDAQRTRTDAEEIYVGVEPPQGEDWEQDPDTLDTWFSSGLWTMSTLGWPDQTDDLKTYHPTSVLETGYDILFFWVARMVLLSTFLRGEVPFHSVYLHGLVRDEQNRKMSKSLGNIIDPLDMIAKYGADATRLSLLIGAAPGNDVPLSENRIKGYKHFANKLWN
;
A
#
# COMPACT_ATOMS: atom_id res chain seq x y z
N GLN A 1 -0.79 7.28 21.36
CA GLN A 1 -0.44 6.68 20.06
C GLN A 1 -1.14 5.34 19.91
N TRP A 2 -1.52 5.01 18.65
CA TRP A 2 -2.18 3.76 18.29
C TRP A 2 -1.24 2.87 17.48
N PHE A 3 -1.26 1.58 17.81
CA PHE A 3 -0.39 0.60 17.18
C PHE A 3 -1.17 -0.63 16.73
N VAL A 4 -0.80 -1.18 15.58
CA VAL A 4 -1.18 -2.51 15.14
C VAL A 4 -0.14 -3.50 15.66
N GLY A 5 -0.53 -4.37 16.60
CA GLY A 5 0.35 -5.39 17.17
C GLY A 5 0.54 -6.56 16.21
N VAL A 6 1.73 -6.68 15.61
CA VAL A 6 1.96 -7.63 14.50
C VAL A 6 2.32 -9.05 14.95
N ASP A 7 2.80 -9.19 16.19
CA ASP A 7 3.19 -10.49 16.80
C ASP A 7 2.16 -11.02 17.81
N ARG A 8 1.03 -10.34 17.98
CA ARG A 8 -0.02 -10.79 18.90
C ARG A 8 -0.77 -11.99 18.30
N PRO A 9 -0.85 -13.13 19.00
CA PRO A 9 -1.58 -14.28 18.52
C PRO A 9 -3.09 -14.06 18.61
N PHE A 10 -3.82 -14.59 17.64
CA PHE A 10 -5.28 -14.66 17.63
C PHE A 10 -5.74 -15.90 16.89
N THR A 11 -7.02 -16.27 17.10
CA THR A 11 -7.63 -17.42 16.42
C THR A 11 -8.15 -16.96 15.05
N MET A 12 -7.73 -17.64 13.99
CA MET A 12 -8.16 -17.33 12.62
C MET A 12 -9.64 -17.71 12.43
N GLY A 13 -10.40 -16.80 11.83
CA GLY A 13 -11.75 -17.07 11.33
C GLY A 13 -11.73 -17.82 9.99
N PRO A 14 -12.84 -17.82 9.25
CA PRO A 14 -12.90 -18.41 7.90
C PRO A 14 -11.77 -17.87 7.03
N SER A 15 -11.04 -18.77 6.36
CA SER A 15 -9.83 -18.41 5.60
C SER A 15 -9.73 -19.17 4.28
N THR A 16 -9.31 -18.44 3.23
CA THR A 16 -8.87 -19.01 1.96
C THR A 16 -7.37 -18.78 1.72
N ILE A 17 -6.65 -18.30 2.74
CA ILE A 17 -5.20 -18.08 2.66
C ILE A 17 -4.51 -19.44 2.59
N PRO A 18 -3.69 -19.71 1.55
CA PRO A 18 -2.98 -20.98 1.46
C PRO A 18 -2.11 -21.23 2.69
N GLY A 19 -2.24 -22.42 3.28
CA GLY A 19 -1.50 -22.83 4.48
C GLY A 19 -2.07 -22.29 5.80
N VAL A 20 -3.28 -21.70 5.80
CA VAL A 20 -3.96 -21.20 7.00
C VAL A 20 -5.39 -21.70 7.03
N SER A 21 -5.77 -22.38 8.10
CA SER A 21 -7.12 -22.93 8.33
C SER A 21 -7.89 -22.12 9.36
N GLU A 22 -9.21 -22.19 9.29
CA GLU A 22 -10.08 -21.71 10.36
C GLU A 22 -9.74 -22.40 11.68
N GLY A 23 -9.64 -21.64 12.77
CA GLY A 23 -9.27 -22.15 14.10
C GLY A 23 -7.78 -22.15 14.39
N ASP A 24 -6.91 -21.93 13.40
CA ASP A 24 -5.47 -21.82 13.61
C ASP A 24 -5.12 -20.65 14.52
N THR A 25 -4.11 -20.81 15.37
CA THR A 25 -3.53 -19.70 16.11
C THR A 25 -2.45 -19.04 15.25
N VAL A 26 -2.69 -17.80 14.84
CA VAL A 26 -1.86 -17.05 13.91
C VAL A 26 -1.48 -15.68 14.45
N THR A 27 -0.52 -15.03 13.82
CA THR A 27 -0.18 -13.62 14.00
C THR A 27 -0.29 -12.89 12.67
N LEU A 28 -0.36 -11.56 12.66
CA LEU A 28 -0.34 -10.80 11.41
C LEU A 28 0.91 -11.09 10.58
N LYS A 29 2.07 -11.22 11.22
CA LYS A 29 3.31 -11.64 10.54
C LYS A 29 3.19 -13.02 9.89
N SER A 30 2.64 -14.00 10.60
CA SER A 30 2.49 -15.35 10.05
C SER A 30 1.55 -15.41 8.87
N LEU A 31 0.45 -14.63 8.89
CA LEU A 31 -0.46 -14.49 7.75
C LEU A 31 0.22 -13.86 6.53
N MET A 32 0.92 -12.74 6.74
CA MET A 32 1.67 -12.08 5.66
C MET A 32 2.70 -13.01 5.04
N ARG A 33 3.41 -13.78 5.87
CA ARG A 33 4.41 -14.75 5.40
C ARG A 33 3.75 -15.88 4.62
N SER A 34 2.70 -16.49 5.17
CA SER A 34 1.97 -17.61 4.55
C SER A 34 1.42 -17.24 3.17
N ALA A 35 0.89 -16.02 3.03
CA ALA A 35 0.33 -15.53 1.76
C ALA A 35 1.32 -15.64 0.59
N VAL A 36 2.62 -15.39 0.81
CA VAL A 36 3.65 -15.47 -0.24
C VAL A 36 4.33 -16.84 -0.26
N GLU A 37 4.63 -17.43 0.89
CA GLU A 37 5.33 -18.72 1.02
C GLU A 37 4.53 -19.87 0.38
N HIS A 38 3.21 -19.87 0.54
CA HIS A 38 2.32 -20.88 -0.05
C HIS A 38 1.69 -20.45 -1.38
N ARG A 39 2.29 -19.44 -2.05
CA ARG A 39 1.91 -19.02 -3.40
C ARG A 39 0.49 -18.47 -3.56
N GLY A 40 -0.13 -18.00 -2.49
CA GLY A 40 -1.35 -17.18 -2.58
C GLY A 40 -1.09 -15.86 -3.30
N VAL A 41 0.11 -15.29 -3.05
CA VAL A 41 0.63 -14.09 -3.72
C VAL A 41 1.99 -14.41 -4.35
N SER A 42 2.16 -14.15 -5.64
CA SER A 42 3.45 -14.25 -6.34
C SER A 42 4.04 -12.85 -6.56
N ILE A 43 5.35 -12.69 -6.39
CA ILE A 43 6.06 -11.41 -6.57
C ILE A 43 7.00 -11.50 -7.77
N THR A 44 6.80 -10.64 -8.75
CA THR A 44 7.63 -10.54 -9.95
C THR A 44 8.37 -9.19 -9.96
N PRO A 45 9.73 -9.18 -10.07
CA PRO A 45 10.60 -10.34 -10.20
C PRO A 45 10.84 -11.04 -8.86
N HIS A 46 11.05 -12.34 -8.90
CA HIS A 46 11.18 -13.23 -7.74
C HIS A 46 12.24 -12.81 -6.72
N ARG A 47 13.31 -12.10 -7.17
CA ARG A 47 14.34 -11.59 -6.25
C ARG A 47 13.79 -10.71 -5.11
N PHE A 48 12.64 -10.07 -5.30
CA PHE A 48 12.01 -9.24 -4.27
C PHE A 48 11.26 -10.03 -3.20
N GLU A 49 11.00 -11.32 -3.40
CA GLU A 49 10.45 -12.18 -2.32
C GLU A 49 11.42 -12.21 -1.13
N LYS A 50 12.74 -12.27 -1.38
CA LYS A 50 13.74 -12.21 -0.32
C LYS A 50 13.66 -10.89 0.46
N THR A 51 13.46 -9.78 -0.25
CA THR A 51 13.27 -8.46 0.38
C THR A 51 11.98 -8.40 1.19
N TYR A 52 10.88 -8.96 0.65
CA TYR A 52 9.60 -9.06 1.34
C TYR A 52 9.75 -9.83 2.66
N TYR A 53 10.31 -11.04 2.63
CA TYR A 53 10.51 -11.85 3.84
C TYR A 53 11.40 -11.15 4.87
N HIS A 54 12.50 -10.53 4.42
CA HIS A 54 13.36 -9.77 5.32
C HIS A 54 12.60 -8.67 6.08
N TRP A 55 11.73 -7.94 5.39
CA TRP A 55 10.90 -6.91 6.03
C TRP A 55 9.86 -7.51 6.98
N ILE A 56 9.20 -8.62 6.61
CA ILE A 56 8.19 -9.26 7.47
C ILE A 56 8.86 -9.83 8.72
N ASP A 57 9.98 -10.52 8.60
CA ASP A 57 10.68 -11.12 9.74
C ASP A 57 11.15 -10.06 10.76
N ASN A 58 11.49 -8.86 10.28
CA ASN A 58 11.92 -7.73 11.11
C ASN A 58 10.80 -6.71 11.39
N LEU A 59 9.56 -7.00 11.04
CA LEU A 59 8.44 -6.10 11.24
C LEU A 59 8.21 -5.88 12.74
N ARG A 60 8.05 -4.62 13.13
CA ARG A 60 7.65 -4.19 14.48
C ARG A 60 6.22 -3.71 14.48
N ASP A 61 5.64 -3.56 15.66
CA ASP A 61 4.32 -2.96 15.83
C ASP A 61 4.23 -1.64 15.06
N TRP A 62 3.19 -1.52 14.27
CA TRP A 62 3.02 -0.39 13.37
C TRP A 62 2.24 0.72 14.04
N CYS A 63 2.89 1.86 14.31
CA CYS A 63 2.21 3.06 14.74
C CYS A 63 1.36 3.61 13.59
N ILE A 64 0.04 3.61 13.79
CA ILE A 64 -0.95 4.07 12.79
C ILE A 64 -1.48 5.47 13.07
N SER A 65 -1.12 6.08 14.18
CA SER A 65 -1.56 7.44 14.53
C SER A 65 -0.53 8.50 14.14
N ARG A 66 -1.02 9.66 13.68
CA ARG A 66 -0.22 10.83 13.30
C ARG A 66 -0.79 12.08 13.93
N GLN A 67 0.09 12.98 14.40
CA GLN A 67 -0.26 14.28 14.98
C GLN A 67 -0.15 15.36 13.88
N ILE A 68 -1.05 15.28 12.91
CA ILE A 68 -1.13 16.21 11.77
C ILE A 68 -2.55 16.75 11.62
N TRP A 69 -2.70 17.89 10.98
CA TRP A 69 -4.00 18.56 10.88
C TRP A 69 -4.94 17.96 9.83
N TYR A 70 -4.40 17.26 8.84
CA TYR A 70 -5.16 16.69 7.74
C TYR A 70 -5.05 15.17 7.73
N GLY A 71 -6.17 14.50 7.52
CA GLY A 71 -6.27 13.06 7.47
C GLY A 71 -7.56 12.54 8.10
N HIS A 72 -7.75 11.24 8.08
CA HIS A 72 -8.87 10.60 8.74
C HIS A 72 -8.60 10.54 10.24
N ARG A 73 -9.46 11.15 11.06
CA ARG A 73 -9.32 11.05 12.52
C ARG A 73 -9.51 9.62 12.98
N ILE A 74 -8.78 9.23 14.01
CA ILE A 74 -8.95 7.93 14.65
C ILE A 74 -10.36 7.82 15.19
N PRO A 75 -11.15 6.79 14.81
CA PRO A 75 -12.55 6.65 15.18
C PRO A 75 -12.70 6.08 16.60
N VAL A 76 -12.07 6.73 17.55
CA VAL A 76 -12.11 6.36 18.97
C VAL A 76 -12.56 7.57 19.79
N TRP A 77 -13.47 7.31 20.69
CA TRP A 77 -14.07 8.32 21.57
C TRP A 77 -13.83 7.93 23.02
N TYR A 78 -13.48 8.91 23.81
CA TYR A 78 -13.22 8.78 25.23
C TYR A 78 -14.32 9.50 26.01
N ARG A 79 -14.91 8.83 26.98
CA ARG A 79 -15.81 9.47 27.93
C ARG A 79 -15.01 9.95 29.11
N THR A 80 -14.93 11.26 29.28
CA THR A 80 -14.22 11.89 30.37
C THR A 80 -15.24 12.48 31.35
N LYS A 81 -15.14 12.17 32.65
CA LYS A 81 -15.85 12.95 33.66
C LYS A 81 -15.27 14.36 33.75
N SER A 82 -16.12 15.33 34.08
CA SER A 82 -15.91 16.77 34.01
C SER A 82 -14.80 17.37 34.89
N ASP A 83 -13.76 16.64 35.26
CA ASP A 83 -12.64 17.16 36.04
C ASP A 83 -11.49 17.56 35.11
N ALA A 84 -11.20 18.86 35.04
CA ALA A 84 -10.25 19.53 34.15
C ALA A 84 -8.76 19.10 34.29
N GLN A 85 -8.45 18.06 35.06
CA GLN A 85 -7.07 17.58 35.30
C GLN A 85 -6.80 16.14 34.85
N ARG A 86 -7.75 15.47 34.16
CA ARG A 86 -7.57 14.06 33.75
C ARG A 86 -7.02 13.93 32.35
N THR A 87 -6.10 12.99 32.19
CA THR A 87 -5.52 12.59 30.90
C THR A 87 -6.43 11.54 30.24
N ARG A 88 -6.30 11.34 28.91
CA ARG A 88 -7.02 10.28 28.16
C ARG A 88 -6.78 8.87 28.68
N THR A 89 -5.69 8.64 29.40
CA THR A 89 -5.39 7.38 30.08
C THR A 89 -6.32 7.10 31.26
N ASP A 90 -7.05 8.11 31.74
CA ASP A 90 -8.00 8.03 32.87
C ASP A 90 -9.46 7.95 32.34
N ALA A 91 -9.68 7.72 31.06
CA ALA A 91 -11.02 7.57 30.47
C ALA A 91 -11.72 6.35 31.11
N GLU A 92 -12.95 6.56 31.57
CA GLU A 92 -13.74 5.48 32.16
C GLU A 92 -14.32 4.53 31.13
N GLU A 93 -14.53 5.04 29.89
CA GLU A 93 -15.15 4.31 28.80
C GLU A 93 -14.53 4.70 27.48
N ILE A 94 -14.27 3.71 26.64
CA ILE A 94 -13.74 3.88 25.27
C ILE A 94 -14.77 3.32 24.31
N TYR A 95 -15.14 4.12 23.32
CA TYR A 95 -16.01 3.70 22.23
C TYR A 95 -15.28 3.78 20.89
N VAL A 96 -15.43 2.77 20.06
CA VAL A 96 -14.86 2.72 18.71
C VAL A 96 -16.00 2.82 17.69
N GLY A 97 -16.02 3.88 16.92
CA GLY A 97 -17.05 4.12 15.91
C GLY A 97 -16.82 5.40 15.13
N VAL A 98 -17.34 5.44 13.91
CA VAL A 98 -17.20 6.61 13.01
C VAL A 98 -17.99 7.80 13.57
N GLU A 99 -19.21 7.55 14.03
CA GLU A 99 -20.09 8.55 14.62
C GLU A 99 -19.90 8.60 16.15
N PRO A 100 -20.07 9.77 16.76
CA PRO A 100 -20.02 9.88 18.22
C PRO A 100 -21.13 9.06 18.86
N PRO A 101 -20.86 8.41 20.02
CA PRO A 101 -21.92 7.77 20.78
C PRO A 101 -22.89 8.79 21.34
N GLN A 102 -24.10 8.34 21.73
CA GLN A 102 -25.10 9.22 22.32
C GLN A 102 -24.68 9.73 23.69
N GLY A 103 -25.00 10.97 23.97
CA GLY A 103 -24.70 11.64 25.26
C GLY A 103 -23.66 12.75 25.12
N GLU A 104 -23.59 13.58 26.14
CA GLU A 104 -22.58 14.62 26.32
C GLU A 104 -21.34 13.96 26.96
N ASP A 105 -20.19 14.54 26.98
CA ASP A 105 -18.93 14.06 27.60
C ASP A 105 -18.07 13.10 26.76
N TRP A 106 -18.29 12.95 25.46
CA TRP A 106 -17.44 12.17 24.58
C TRP A 106 -16.47 13.07 23.80
N GLU A 107 -15.19 12.77 23.87
CA GLU A 107 -14.15 13.44 23.10
C GLU A 107 -13.48 12.47 22.13
N GLN A 108 -13.46 12.81 20.85
CA GLN A 108 -12.78 12.01 19.83
C GLN A 108 -11.26 12.14 19.93
N ASP A 109 -10.53 11.05 19.71
CA ASP A 109 -9.07 11.07 19.59
C ASP A 109 -8.64 12.13 18.56
N PRO A 110 -7.72 13.08 18.88
CA PRO A 110 -7.30 14.13 17.95
C PRO A 110 -6.32 13.65 16.89
N ASP A 111 -5.71 12.48 17.07
CA ASP A 111 -4.77 11.93 16.12
C ASP A 111 -5.48 11.52 14.82
N THR A 112 -4.76 11.54 13.73
CA THR A 112 -5.22 11.05 12.43
C THR A 112 -4.58 9.72 12.10
N LEU A 113 -5.22 8.96 11.21
CA LEU A 113 -4.65 7.71 10.70
C LEU A 113 -3.50 7.98 9.73
N ASP A 114 -2.48 7.14 9.78
CA ASP A 114 -1.41 7.07 8.78
C ASP A 114 -2.01 6.86 7.37
N THR A 115 -1.50 7.58 6.40
CA THR A 115 -1.90 7.45 4.98
C THR A 115 -1.85 5.99 4.51
N TRP A 116 -0.83 5.25 4.94
CA TRP A 116 -0.67 3.84 4.58
C TRP A 116 -1.72 2.90 5.20
N PHE A 117 -2.41 3.33 6.25
CA PHE A 117 -3.54 2.59 6.81
C PHE A 117 -4.70 2.59 5.82
N SER A 118 -5.11 3.76 5.33
CA SER A 118 -6.17 3.88 4.31
C SER A 118 -5.75 3.22 2.99
N SER A 119 -4.50 3.44 2.57
CA SER A 119 -3.95 2.83 1.34
C SER A 119 -3.89 1.30 1.40
N GLY A 120 -3.71 0.74 2.60
CA GLY A 120 -3.71 -0.71 2.81
C GLY A 120 -5.09 -1.35 2.65
N LEU A 121 -6.16 -0.58 2.73
CA LEU A 121 -7.54 -1.03 2.49
C LEU A 121 -7.95 -0.96 1.01
N TRP A 122 -7.13 -0.39 0.15
CA TRP A 122 -7.49 0.00 -1.22
C TRP A 122 -8.12 -1.13 -2.05
N THR A 123 -7.58 -2.35 -1.99
CA THR A 123 -8.06 -3.49 -2.79
C THR A 123 -9.49 -3.91 -2.47
N MET A 124 -10.03 -3.52 -1.34
CA MET A 124 -11.38 -3.87 -0.90
C MET A 124 -12.27 -2.64 -0.71
N SER A 125 -11.73 -1.53 -0.19
CA SER A 125 -12.53 -0.32 0.07
C SER A 125 -13.06 0.32 -1.22
N THR A 126 -12.29 0.30 -2.30
CA THR A 126 -12.71 0.82 -3.62
C THR A 126 -13.78 -0.04 -4.28
N LEU A 127 -13.96 -1.27 -3.81
CA LEU A 127 -14.99 -2.21 -4.26
C LEU A 127 -16.21 -2.24 -3.34
N GLY A 128 -16.26 -1.30 -2.38
CA GLY A 128 -17.42 -1.09 -1.50
C GLY A 128 -17.37 -1.82 -0.16
N TRP A 129 -16.27 -2.51 0.18
CA TRP A 129 -16.13 -3.09 1.53
C TRP A 129 -16.29 -1.99 2.62
N PRO A 130 -17.03 -2.24 3.74
CA PRO A 130 -17.40 -3.55 4.29
C PRO A 130 -18.68 -4.18 3.72
N ASP A 131 -19.40 -3.51 2.82
CA ASP A 131 -20.59 -4.07 2.17
C ASP A 131 -20.21 -5.23 1.22
N GLN A 132 -21.13 -6.20 1.09
CA GLN A 132 -20.95 -7.34 0.21
C GLN A 132 -21.44 -7.02 -1.21
N THR A 133 -20.77 -6.07 -1.87
CA THR A 133 -21.12 -5.63 -3.22
C THR A 133 -20.80 -6.68 -4.28
N ASP A 134 -21.41 -6.57 -5.45
CA ASP A 134 -21.11 -7.45 -6.58
C ASP A 134 -19.70 -7.21 -7.14
N ASP A 135 -19.20 -5.97 -7.08
CA ASP A 135 -17.84 -5.62 -7.46
C ASP A 135 -16.82 -6.29 -6.52
N LEU A 136 -17.06 -6.26 -5.20
CA LEU A 136 -16.20 -6.93 -4.24
C LEU A 136 -16.13 -8.44 -4.47
N LYS A 137 -17.26 -9.09 -4.76
CA LYS A 137 -17.32 -10.52 -5.07
C LYS A 137 -16.60 -10.88 -6.37
N THR A 138 -16.66 -9.97 -7.35
CA THR A 138 -16.11 -10.21 -8.69
C THR A 138 -14.62 -9.92 -8.79
N TYR A 139 -14.15 -8.83 -8.16
CA TYR A 139 -12.82 -8.27 -8.36
C TYR A 139 -11.86 -8.43 -7.19
N HIS A 140 -12.31 -8.98 -6.05
CA HIS A 140 -11.44 -9.31 -4.93
C HIS A 140 -11.41 -10.82 -4.68
N PRO A 141 -10.23 -11.45 -4.61
CA PRO A 141 -8.88 -10.93 -4.82
C PRO A 141 -8.66 -10.45 -6.27
N THR A 142 -7.91 -9.35 -6.43
CA THR A 142 -7.57 -8.87 -7.77
C THR A 142 -6.51 -9.76 -8.44
N SER A 143 -6.50 -9.82 -9.78
CA SER A 143 -5.57 -10.69 -10.51
C SER A 143 -4.12 -10.22 -10.41
N VAL A 144 -3.88 -8.93 -10.66
CA VAL A 144 -2.52 -8.35 -10.69
C VAL A 144 -2.53 -6.98 -10.03
N LEU A 145 -1.57 -6.76 -9.12
CA LEU A 145 -1.18 -5.45 -8.65
C LEU A 145 0.14 -5.05 -9.28
N GLU A 146 0.18 -3.91 -9.95
CA GLU A 146 1.41 -3.35 -10.53
C GLU A 146 1.80 -2.09 -9.76
N THR A 147 3.07 -2.01 -9.34
CA THR A 147 3.61 -0.83 -8.62
C THR A 147 5.13 -0.78 -8.66
N GLY A 148 5.71 0.35 -8.25
CA GLY A 148 7.15 0.49 -8.05
C GLY A 148 7.68 -0.40 -6.92
N TYR A 149 8.87 -0.95 -7.09
CA TYR A 149 9.48 -1.80 -6.07
C TYR A 149 9.74 -1.06 -4.74
N ASP A 150 9.85 0.25 -4.77
CA ASP A 150 10.17 1.09 -3.60
C ASP A 150 9.05 1.16 -2.56
N ILE A 151 7.81 0.83 -2.96
CA ILE A 151 6.67 0.75 -2.04
C ILE A 151 6.17 -0.68 -1.80
N LEU A 152 6.98 -1.69 -2.08
CA LEU A 152 6.70 -3.09 -1.75
C LEU A 152 6.33 -3.26 -0.27
N PHE A 153 7.09 -2.64 0.63
CA PHE A 153 6.82 -2.69 2.06
C PHE A 153 5.67 -1.76 2.48
N PHE A 154 5.71 -0.50 2.02
CA PHE A 154 4.76 0.50 2.51
C PHE A 154 3.34 0.28 2.02
N TRP A 155 3.16 -0.27 0.83
CA TRP A 155 1.85 -0.45 0.25
C TRP A 155 1.48 -1.93 0.05
N VAL A 156 2.28 -2.70 -0.67
CA VAL A 156 1.96 -4.10 -0.99
C VAL A 156 1.82 -4.93 0.28
N ALA A 157 2.81 -4.89 1.17
CA ALA A 157 2.77 -5.64 2.42
C ALA A 157 1.61 -5.19 3.34
N ARG A 158 1.25 -3.89 3.33
CA ARG A 158 0.11 -3.38 4.11
C ARG A 158 -1.23 -3.89 3.56
N MET A 159 -1.40 -3.96 2.25
CA MET A 159 -2.60 -4.57 1.66
C MET A 159 -2.70 -6.06 1.99
N VAL A 160 -1.59 -6.79 1.94
CA VAL A 160 -1.55 -8.20 2.37
C VAL A 160 -1.95 -8.33 3.84
N LEU A 161 -1.36 -7.50 4.73
CA LEU A 161 -1.68 -7.50 6.16
C LEU A 161 -3.18 -7.28 6.41
N LEU A 162 -3.74 -6.23 5.83
CA LEU A 162 -5.14 -5.84 6.11
C LEU A 162 -6.13 -6.81 5.48
N SER A 163 -5.91 -7.26 4.24
CA SER A 163 -6.81 -8.21 3.58
C SER A 163 -6.81 -9.57 4.28
N THR A 164 -5.63 -10.11 4.60
CA THR A 164 -5.54 -11.40 5.30
C THR A 164 -6.17 -11.38 6.67
N PHE A 165 -6.07 -10.26 7.40
CA PHE A 165 -6.69 -10.11 8.71
C PHE A 165 -8.20 -9.87 8.64
N LEU A 166 -8.65 -8.95 7.80
CA LEU A 166 -10.04 -8.48 7.79
C LEU A 166 -10.98 -9.40 7.00
N ARG A 167 -10.45 -10.11 6.00
CA ARG A 167 -11.25 -10.95 5.11
C ARG A 167 -10.86 -12.43 5.11
N GLY A 168 -9.71 -12.80 5.69
CA GLY A 168 -9.21 -14.16 5.62
C GLY A 168 -8.78 -14.59 4.21
N GLU A 169 -8.45 -13.65 3.33
CA GLU A 169 -8.06 -13.91 1.95
C GLU A 169 -6.94 -12.97 1.48
N VAL A 170 -6.19 -13.39 0.47
CA VAL A 170 -5.13 -12.54 -0.12
C VAL A 170 -5.76 -11.39 -0.91
N PRO A 171 -5.12 -10.21 -0.97
CA PRO A 171 -5.69 -9.06 -1.70
C PRO A 171 -5.58 -9.17 -3.22
N PHE A 172 -4.58 -9.90 -3.72
CA PHE A 172 -4.26 -10.11 -5.14
C PHE A 172 -3.44 -11.38 -5.30
N HIS A 173 -3.43 -11.95 -6.52
CA HIS A 173 -2.68 -13.17 -6.82
C HIS A 173 -1.27 -12.90 -7.30
N SER A 174 -1.03 -11.79 -7.98
CA SER A 174 0.27 -11.45 -8.55
C SER A 174 0.63 -10.00 -8.29
N VAL A 175 1.87 -9.76 -7.90
CA VAL A 175 2.47 -8.43 -7.76
C VAL A 175 3.56 -8.27 -8.80
N TYR A 176 3.38 -7.31 -9.71
CA TYR A 176 4.39 -6.94 -10.69
C TYR A 176 5.09 -5.65 -10.23
N LEU A 177 6.39 -5.75 -9.96
CA LEU A 177 7.19 -4.62 -9.50
C LEU A 177 7.99 -4.04 -10.67
N HIS A 178 7.68 -2.80 -11.04
CA HIS A 178 8.48 -2.04 -12.00
C HIS A 178 9.61 -1.28 -11.33
N GLY A 179 10.62 -0.90 -12.12
CA GLY A 179 11.68 -0.01 -11.67
C GLY A 179 11.25 1.46 -11.66
N LEU A 180 12.12 2.31 -11.13
CA LEU A 180 11.90 3.75 -11.12
C LEU A 180 12.49 4.39 -12.38
N VAL A 181 11.86 5.46 -12.86
CA VAL A 181 12.45 6.33 -13.87
C VAL A 181 13.45 7.26 -13.17
N ARG A 182 14.70 7.27 -13.65
CA ARG A 182 15.82 8.06 -13.09
C ARG A 182 16.35 9.05 -14.12
N ASP A 183 17.07 10.05 -13.66
CA ASP A 183 17.77 10.99 -14.54
C ASP A 183 18.96 10.34 -15.27
N GLU A 184 19.63 11.09 -16.16
CA GLU A 184 20.78 10.60 -16.92
C GLU A 184 21.95 10.14 -16.03
N GLN A 185 22.07 10.68 -14.82
CA GLN A 185 23.09 10.31 -13.83
C GLN A 185 22.59 9.18 -12.89
N ASN A 186 21.49 8.52 -13.23
CA ASN A 186 20.89 7.46 -12.43
C ASN A 186 20.42 7.89 -11.04
N ARG A 187 20.12 9.18 -10.83
CA ARG A 187 19.58 9.71 -9.57
C ARG A 187 18.06 9.68 -9.59
N LYS A 188 17.44 9.49 -8.44
CA LYS A 188 15.98 9.60 -8.30
C LYS A 188 15.54 11.02 -8.67
N MET A 189 14.53 11.12 -9.52
CA MET A 189 13.94 12.41 -9.88
C MET A 189 13.17 13.00 -8.69
N SER A 190 13.39 14.27 -8.40
CA SER A 190 12.67 15.00 -7.35
C SER A 190 12.53 16.49 -7.68
N LYS A 191 11.46 17.12 -7.17
CA LYS A 191 11.25 18.56 -7.35
C LYS A 191 12.40 19.38 -6.74
N SER A 192 12.94 18.95 -5.61
CA SER A 192 14.02 19.64 -4.91
C SER A 192 15.35 19.61 -5.67
N LEU A 193 15.59 18.57 -6.49
CA LEU A 193 16.79 18.48 -7.33
C LEU A 193 16.62 19.13 -8.71
N GLY A 194 15.40 19.52 -9.08
CA GLY A 194 15.14 20.15 -10.38
C GLY A 194 15.43 19.23 -11.59
N ASN A 195 15.51 17.91 -11.38
CA ASN A 195 15.88 16.93 -12.40
C ASN A 195 14.67 16.16 -12.96
N ILE A 196 13.47 16.67 -12.76
CA ILE A 196 12.23 16.04 -13.26
C ILE A 196 12.12 16.34 -14.75
N ILE A 197 11.82 15.30 -15.52
CA ILE A 197 11.43 15.38 -16.93
C ILE A 197 9.91 15.30 -16.99
N ASP A 198 9.26 16.38 -17.43
CA ASP A 198 7.81 16.36 -17.63
C ASP A 198 7.47 15.61 -18.91
N PRO A 199 6.67 14.54 -18.83
CA PRO A 199 6.29 13.76 -20.01
C PRO A 199 5.48 14.58 -21.01
N LEU A 200 4.69 15.57 -20.60
CA LEU A 200 3.91 16.42 -21.51
C LEU A 200 4.82 17.32 -22.35
N ASP A 201 5.88 17.88 -21.76
CA ASP A 201 6.88 18.64 -22.50
C ASP A 201 7.60 17.78 -23.53
N MET A 202 7.91 16.54 -23.16
CA MET A 202 8.54 15.59 -24.08
C MET A 202 7.62 15.17 -25.21
N ILE A 203 6.34 14.97 -24.92
CA ILE A 203 5.32 14.70 -25.93
C ILE A 203 5.18 15.87 -26.91
N ALA A 204 5.15 17.10 -26.42
CA ALA A 204 5.10 18.29 -27.27
C ALA A 204 6.32 18.42 -28.21
N LYS A 205 7.53 18.08 -27.74
CA LYS A 205 8.77 18.16 -28.51
C LYS A 205 9.00 16.99 -29.48
N TYR A 206 8.72 15.77 -29.03
CA TYR A 206 9.17 14.55 -29.69
C TYR A 206 8.05 13.64 -30.14
N GLY A 207 6.82 13.86 -29.68
CA GLY A 207 5.65 13.02 -29.94
C GLY A 207 5.42 11.96 -28.87
N ALA A 208 4.16 11.50 -28.77
CA ALA A 208 3.75 10.53 -27.78
C ALA A 208 4.44 9.17 -27.95
N ASP A 209 4.60 8.70 -29.18
CA ASP A 209 5.22 7.41 -29.48
C ASP A 209 6.66 7.36 -29.00
N ALA A 210 7.46 8.39 -29.30
CA ALA A 210 8.85 8.49 -28.88
C ALA A 210 8.97 8.48 -27.33
N THR A 211 8.12 9.25 -26.66
CA THR A 211 8.11 9.32 -25.20
C THR A 211 7.73 7.98 -24.58
N ARG A 212 6.67 7.33 -25.07
CA ARG A 212 6.23 6.01 -24.59
C ARG A 212 7.26 4.93 -24.85
N LEU A 213 7.84 4.86 -26.06
CA LEU A 213 8.89 3.89 -26.40
C LEU A 213 10.11 4.04 -25.50
N SER A 214 10.50 5.28 -25.14
CA SER A 214 11.65 5.52 -24.28
C SER A 214 11.48 4.96 -22.85
N LEU A 215 10.25 4.79 -22.41
CA LEU A 215 9.93 4.21 -21.10
C LEU A 215 9.80 2.67 -21.15
N LEU A 216 9.39 2.13 -22.29
CA LEU A 216 9.10 0.70 -22.42
C LEU A 216 10.31 -0.11 -22.91
N ILE A 217 11.05 0.39 -23.88
CA ILE A 217 12.14 -0.38 -24.49
C ILE A 217 13.32 -0.45 -23.52
N GLY A 218 13.73 -1.67 -23.19
CA GLY A 218 14.82 -1.95 -22.25
C GLY A 218 14.39 -1.90 -20.79
N ALA A 219 13.10 -1.68 -20.49
CA ALA A 219 12.58 -1.85 -19.15
C ALA A 219 12.47 -3.36 -18.82
N ALA A 220 13.15 -3.78 -17.77
CA ALA A 220 12.99 -5.11 -17.21
C ALA A 220 12.33 -5.01 -15.82
N PRO A 221 11.55 -6.03 -15.40
CA PRO A 221 10.88 -6.00 -14.10
C PRO A 221 11.83 -5.67 -12.96
N GLY A 222 11.48 -4.67 -12.15
CA GLY A 222 12.24 -4.21 -11.00
C GLY A 222 13.56 -3.51 -11.29
N ASN A 223 13.88 -3.20 -12.55
CA ASN A 223 15.07 -2.45 -12.91
C ASN A 223 14.73 -1.00 -13.23
N ASP A 224 15.54 -0.09 -12.69
CA ASP A 224 15.40 1.33 -12.97
C ASP A 224 15.75 1.66 -14.42
N VAL A 225 15.07 2.68 -14.95
CA VAL A 225 15.24 3.12 -16.34
C VAL A 225 15.76 4.56 -16.33
N PRO A 226 17.04 4.81 -16.73
CA PRO A 226 17.51 6.16 -16.91
C PRO A 226 16.82 6.78 -18.13
N LEU A 227 16.21 7.95 -17.94
CA LEU A 227 15.53 8.70 -18.96
C LEU A 227 16.29 9.98 -19.26
N SER A 228 16.50 10.25 -20.54
CA SER A 228 17.08 11.50 -21.02
C SER A 228 16.35 12.00 -22.26
N GLU A 229 16.45 13.32 -22.50
CA GLU A 229 15.90 13.91 -23.71
C GLU A 229 16.53 13.32 -24.97
N ASN A 230 17.83 13.00 -24.95
CA ASN A 230 18.52 12.35 -26.06
C ASN A 230 17.98 10.95 -26.35
N ARG A 231 17.65 10.17 -25.31
CA ARG A 231 17.02 8.87 -25.46
C ARG A 231 15.65 8.99 -26.15
N ILE A 232 14.82 9.92 -25.72
CA ILE A 232 13.49 10.17 -26.30
C ILE A 232 13.63 10.57 -27.78
N LYS A 233 14.57 11.50 -28.09
CA LYS A 233 14.87 11.91 -29.46
C LYS A 233 15.30 10.73 -30.35
N GLY A 234 16.09 9.79 -29.82
CA GLY A 234 16.47 8.56 -30.52
C GLY A 234 15.26 7.73 -30.92
N TYR A 235 14.27 7.57 -30.03
CA TYR A 235 13.04 6.83 -30.34
C TYR A 235 12.11 7.56 -31.32
N LYS A 236 12.16 8.91 -31.40
CA LYS A 236 11.47 9.66 -32.46
C LYS A 236 12.01 9.25 -33.85
N HIS A 237 13.31 9.13 -33.99
CA HIS A 237 13.91 8.68 -35.26
C HIS A 237 13.53 7.22 -35.56
N PHE A 238 13.47 6.37 -34.53
CA PHE A 238 13.03 4.98 -34.70
C PHE A 238 11.55 4.88 -35.13
N ALA A 239 10.66 5.63 -34.50
CA ALA A 239 9.24 5.68 -34.88
C ALA A 239 9.06 6.15 -36.34
N ASN A 240 9.77 7.21 -36.74
CA ASN A 240 9.76 7.68 -38.12
C ASN A 240 10.25 6.64 -39.10
N LYS A 241 11.29 5.85 -38.72
CA LYS A 241 11.79 4.75 -39.59
C LYS A 241 10.76 3.64 -39.76
N LEU A 242 9.94 3.36 -38.75
CA LEU A 242 8.86 2.37 -38.85
C LEU A 242 7.71 2.86 -39.76
N TRP A 243 7.44 4.16 -39.70
CA TRP A 243 6.37 4.78 -40.49
C TRP A 243 6.70 4.87 -41.98
N ASN A 244 7.94 5.22 -42.33
CA ASN A 244 8.42 5.35 -43.70
C ASN A 244 8.78 3.98 -44.32
#